data_08079aa1a027ef2e145e79e44af4de28
#
_entry.id   08079aa1a027ef2e145e79e44af4de28
#
_cell.length_a   1.000
_cell.length_b   1.000
_cell.length_c   1.000
_cell.angle_alpha   90.00
_cell.angle_beta   90.00
_cell.angle_gamma   90.00
#
_symmetry.space_group_name_H-M   'P 1'
#
loop_
_entity.id
_entity.type
_entity.pdbx_description
1 polymer ?
#
loop_
_entity_poly.entity_id
_entity_poly.type
_entity_poly.pdbx_seq_one_letter_code
_entity_poly.pdbx_strand_id
1 'polypeptide(L)'
;MKTDVLFVNPGNPRAIYQGLAEDFSAIEPPTWALLLAESVRSVGYKPAILDVNAERLSVSDAVNRIQATQARLICFVIYGQNPNSGTVNMSGAVAIANALKVDGNAMPICAVGSHISALPLQVLETEPSFDYVLCNEGVYALRNL
;
A
#
# COMPACT_ATOMS: atom_id res chain seq x y z
N MET A 1 -7.39 19.56 -5.05
CA MET A 1 -6.27 19.83 -4.11
C MET A 1 -5.22 18.74 -4.34
N LYS A 2 -3.97 19.11 -4.64
CA LYS A 2 -2.95 18.12 -5.03
C LYS A 2 -2.54 17.28 -3.82
N THR A 3 -2.52 15.95 -3.97
CA THR A 3 -2.08 15.00 -2.94
C THR A 3 -0.56 14.86 -3.00
N ASP A 4 0.13 14.93 -1.86
CA ASP A 4 1.57 14.69 -1.82
C ASP A 4 1.87 13.21 -1.68
N VAL A 5 1.23 12.52 -0.74
CA VAL A 5 1.41 11.08 -0.52
C VAL A 5 0.05 10.39 -0.53
N LEU A 6 -0.11 9.38 -1.37
CA LEU A 6 -1.26 8.47 -1.35
C LEU A 6 -0.84 7.18 -0.63
N PHE A 7 -1.45 6.93 0.53
CA PHE A 7 -1.32 5.65 1.23
C PHE A 7 -2.34 4.66 0.69
N VAL A 8 -1.88 3.50 0.25
CA VAL A 8 -2.73 2.43 -0.27
C VAL A 8 -2.70 1.25 0.70
N ASN A 9 -3.86 0.93 1.27
CA ASN A 9 -4.07 -0.31 2.03
C ASN A 9 -4.53 -1.41 1.06
N PRO A 10 -3.64 -2.34 0.63
CA PRO A 10 -3.90 -3.14 -0.56
C PRO A 10 -4.92 -4.24 -0.37
N GLY A 11 -5.07 -4.84 0.80
CA GLY A 11 -5.94 -5.99 1.06
C GLY A 11 -5.95 -7.07 -0.04
N ASN A 12 -6.10 -8.31 0.32
CA ASN A 12 -6.39 -9.38 -0.65
C ASN A 12 -7.23 -10.50 -0.01
N PRO A 13 -8.47 -10.20 0.41
CA PRO A 13 -9.30 -11.16 1.12
C PRO A 13 -9.63 -12.40 0.28
N ARG A 14 -9.77 -12.26 -1.05
CA ARG A 14 -10.08 -13.40 -1.93
C ARG A 14 -8.96 -14.41 -2.03
N ALA A 15 -7.70 -13.98 -2.02
CA ALA A 15 -6.57 -14.90 -2.03
C ALA A 15 -6.41 -15.65 -0.70
N ILE A 16 -6.88 -15.06 0.41
CA ILE A 16 -6.77 -15.63 1.76
C ILE A 16 -7.91 -16.60 2.05
N TYR A 17 -9.15 -16.17 1.80
CA TYR A 17 -10.36 -16.85 2.27
C TYR A 17 -11.16 -17.51 1.15
N GLN A 18 -10.73 -17.38 -0.11
CA GLN A 18 -11.44 -17.90 -1.29
C GLN A 18 -12.94 -17.49 -1.28
N GLY A 19 -13.86 -18.44 -1.47
CA GLY A 19 -15.31 -18.17 -1.44
C GLY A 19 -15.86 -17.75 -0.08
N LEU A 20 -15.13 -17.98 1.02
CA LEU A 20 -15.53 -17.56 2.38
C LEU A 20 -15.20 -16.08 2.65
N ALA A 21 -14.44 -15.43 1.79
CA ALA A 21 -14.04 -14.03 1.96
C ALA A 21 -15.24 -13.07 1.98
N GLU A 22 -16.31 -13.41 1.28
CA GLU A 22 -17.50 -12.55 1.17
C GLU A 22 -18.32 -12.50 2.45
N ASP A 23 -18.38 -13.63 3.18
CA ASP A 23 -19.24 -13.79 4.35
C ASP A 23 -18.49 -13.63 5.69
N PHE A 24 -17.20 -13.91 5.73
CA PHE A 24 -16.45 -14.06 6.98
C PHE A 24 -15.19 -13.20 7.10
N SER A 25 -14.82 -12.40 6.10
CA SER A 25 -13.67 -11.52 6.24
C SER A 25 -14.02 -10.24 7.00
N ALA A 26 -13.34 -10.01 8.11
CA ALA A 26 -13.45 -8.74 8.83
C ALA A 26 -12.77 -7.62 8.02
N ILE A 27 -13.45 -6.48 7.89
CA ILE A 27 -12.86 -5.24 7.38
C ILE A 27 -12.33 -4.48 8.58
N GLU A 28 -11.03 -4.27 8.61
CA GLU A 28 -10.36 -3.55 9.69
C GLU A 28 -9.98 -2.14 9.25
N PRO A 29 -10.00 -1.16 10.16
CA PRO A 29 -9.49 0.17 9.85
C PRO A 29 -8.02 0.08 9.41
N PRO A 30 -7.60 0.87 8.42
CA PRO A 30 -6.22 0.89 7.94
C PRO A 30 -5.30 1.67 8.91
N THR A 31 -5.17 1.19 10.16
CA THR A 31 -4.55 1.90 11.28
C THR A 31 -3.14 2.39 10.95
N TRP A 32 -2.32 1.56 10.32
CA TRP A 32 -0.97 1.94 9.95
C TRP A 32 -0.94 3.04 8.88
N ALA A 33 -1.83 2.98 7.90
CA ALA A 33 -1.97 4.05 6.90
C ALA A 33 -2.42 5.37 7.55
N LEU A 34 -3.33 5.31 8.53
CA LEU A 34 -3.77 6.48 9.29
C LEU A 34 -2.64 7.09 10.10
N LEU A 35 -1.83 6.28 10.78
CA LEU A 35 -0.67 6.75 11.55
C LEU A 35 0.39 7.41 10.66
N LEU A 36 0.72 6.80 9.53
CA LEU A 36 1.67 7.36 8.56
C LEU A 36 1.13 8.64 7.92
N ALA A 37 -0.16 8.67 7.59
CA ALA A 37 -0.81 9.86 7.05
C ALA A 37 -0.75 11.02 8.05
N GLU A 38 -1.04 10.79 9.33
CA GLU A 38 -0.90 11.81 10.36
C GLU A 38 0.55 12.26 10.53
N SER A 39 1.49 11.32 10.46
CA SER A 39 2.92 11.63 10.53
C SER A 39 3.35 12.61 9.43
N VAL A 40 3.00 12.37 8.16
CA VAL A 40 3.38 13.28 7.06
C VAL A 40 2.60 14.58 7.10
N ARG A 41 1.35 14.55 7.55
CA ARG A 41 0.52 15.75 7.74
C ARG A 41 1.12 16.69 8.79
N SER A 42 1.68 16.14 9.87
CA SER A 42 2.28 16.92 10.96
C SER A 42 3.51 17.73 10.51
N VAL A 43 4.12 17.37 9.38
CA VAL A 43 5.24 18.11 8.78
C VAL A 43 4.86 18.87 7.51
N GLY A 44 3.55 19.06 7.26
CA GLY A 44 3.02 19.97 6.24
C GLY A 44 2.65 19.34 4.91
N TYR A 45 2.81 18.02 4.71
CA TYR A 45 2.37 17.34 3.50
C TYR A 45 0.88 17.00 3.54
N LYS A 46 0.30 16.81 2.35
CA LYS A 46 -1.12 16.49 2.16
C LYS A 46 -1.29 15.00 1.85
N PRO A 47 -1.60 14.16 2.86
CA PRO A 47 -1.86 12.75 2.64
C PRO A 47 -3.28 12.51 2.12
N ALA A 48 -3.45 11.41 1.40
CA ALA A 48 -4.72 10.76 1.14
C ALA A 48 -4.58 9.26 1.44
N ILE A 49 -5.69 8.58 1.69
CA ILE A 49 -5.72 7.12 1.94
C ILE A 49 -6.70 6.50 0.95
N LEU A 50 -6.30 5.41 0.32
CA LEU A 50 -7.16 4.52 -0.45
C LEU A 50 -7.16 3.15 0.23
N ASP A 51 -8.30 2.77 0.78
CA ASP A 51 -8.48 1.46 1.38
C ASP A 51 -9.12 0.50 0.38
N VAL A 52 -8.28 -0.19 -0.40
CA VAL A 52 -8.69 -1.15 -1.43
C VAL A 52 -9.50 -2.30 -0.82
N ASN A 53 -9.14 -2.71 0.40
CA ASN A 53 -9.81 -3.79 1.11
C ASN A 53 -11.22 -3.38 1.56
N ALA A 54 -11.36 -2.25 2.23
CA ALA A 54 -12.65 -1.78 2.71
C ALA A 54 -13.62 -1.42 1.58
N GLU A 55 -13.10 -0.81 0.52
CA GLU A 55 -13.88 -0.45 -0.67
C GLU A 55 -14.10 -1.64 -1.63
N ARG A 56 -13.51 -2.82 -1.35
CA ARG A 56 -13.61 -4.05 -2.15
C ARG A 56 -13.27 -3.83 -3.63
N LEU A 57 -12.27 -2.99 -3.89
CA LEU A 57 -11.89 -2.62 -5.25
C LEU A 57 -11.22 -3.79 -5.98
N SER A 58 -11.51 -3.90 -7.27
CA SER A 58 -10.69 -4.71 -8.18
C SER A 58 -9.32 -4.06 -8.39
N VAL A 59 -8.35 -4.81 -8.93
CA VAL A 59 -7.04 -4.26 -9.28
C VAL A 59 -7.19 -3.09 -10.27
N SER A 60 -8.04 -3.24 -11.29
CA SER A 60 -8.28 -2.18 -12.28
C SER A 60 -8.91 -0.93 -11.68
N ASP A 61 -9.90 -1.09 -10.78
CA ASP A 61 -10.52 0.05 -10.11
C ASP A 61 -9.53 0.76 -9.17
N ALA A 62 -8.70 0.00 -8.46
CA ALA A 62 -7.66 0.56 -7.61
C ALA A 62 -6.65 1.37 -8.44
N VAL A 63 -6.18 0.84 -9.58
CA VAL A 63 -5.28 1.55 -10.51
C VAL A 63 -5.91 2.87 -10.97
N ASN A 64 -7.15 2.85 -11.45
CA ASN A 64 -7.86 4.05 -11.89
C ASN A 64 -7.97 5.09 -10.77
N ARG A 65 -8.30 4.65 -9.57
CA ARG A 65 -8.41 5.54 -8.39
C ARG A 65 -7.07 6.14 -8.00
N ILE A 66 -6.00 5.34 -8.00
CA ILE A 66 -4.64 5.80 -7.69
C ILE A 66 -4.20 6.86 -8.71
N GLN A 67 -4.32 6.57 -10.00
CA GLN A 67 -3.92 7.50 -11.05
C GLN A 67 -4.69 8.82 -11.02
N ALA A 68 -5.99 8.78 -10.71
CA ALA A 68 -6.83 9.96 -10.58
C ALA A 68 -6.36 10.92 -9.47
N THR A 69 -5.62 10.44 -8.46
CA THR A 69 -5.09 11.30 -7.38
C THR A 69 -3.95 12.19 -7.83
N GLN A 70 -3.18 11.79 -8.86
CA GLN A 70 -1.94 12.45 -9.28
C GLN A 70 -1.01 12.77 -8.10
N ALA A 71 -0.93 11.85 -7.14
CA ALA A 71 -0.07 11.97 -5.97
C ALA A 71 1.41 12.07 -6.39
N ARG A 72 2.22 12.73 -5.56
CA ARG A 72 3.68 12.80 -5.81
C ARG A 72 4.39 11.50 -5.44
N LEU A 73 3.82 10.74 -4.51
CA LEU A 73 4.32 9.46 -4.04
C LEU A 73 3.14 8.53 -3.75
N ILE A 74 3.23 7.28 -4.19
CA ILE A 74 2.32 6.19 -3.80
C ILE A 74 3.05 5.36 -2.74
N CYS A 75 2.42 5.15 -1.58
CA CYS A 75 2.96 4.33 -0.49
C CYS A 75 2.02 3.17 -0.17
N PHE A 76 2.41 1.95 -0.53
CA PHE A 76 1.69 0.75 -0.14
C PHE A 76 1.99 0.42 1.32
N VAL A 77 0.94 0.33 2.14
CA VAL A 77 1.03 0.06 3.58
C VAL A 77 0.61 -1.39 3.82
N ILE A 78 1.62 -2.28 3.91
CA ILE A 78 1.47 -3.73 3.85
C ILE A 78 1.62 -4.32 5.26
N TYR A 79 0.71 -3.93 6.13
CA TYR A 79 0.59 -4.50 7.47
C TYR A 79 -0.68 -5.35 7.57
N GLY A 80 -0.69 -6.23 8.54
CA GLY A 80 -1.85 -6.99 8.96
C GLY A 80 -1.85 -7.12 10.48
N GLN A 81 -2.81 -7.82 11.06
CA GLN A 81 -2.91 -8.06 12.52
C GLN A 81 -1.72 -8.86 13.07
N ASN A 82 -1.07 -9.63 12.20
CA ASN A 82 0.10 -10.43 12.54
C ASN A 82 1.08 -10.47 11.35
N PRO A 83 2.33 -10.91 11.54
CA PRO A 83 3.32 -10.94 10.47
C PRO A 83 2.89 -11.74 9.22
N ASN A 84 2.15 -12.82 9.40
CA ASN A 84 1.67 -13.64 8.28
C ASN A 84 0.65 -12.89 7.42
N SER A 85 -0.21 -12.08 8.03
CA SER A 85 -1.16 -11.23 7.29
C SER A 85 -0.45 -10.20 6.41
N GLY A 86 0.70 -9.68 6.86
CA GLY A 86 1.54 -8.80 6.04
C GLY A 86 2.05 -9.49 4.77
N THR A 87 2.48 -10.76 4.89
CA THR A 87 2.93 -11.56 3.74
C THR A 87 1.79 -11.80 2.75
N VAL A 88 0.59 -12.05 3.23
CA VAL A 88 -0.58 -12.28 2.35
C VAL A 88 -1.01 -11.00 1.64
N ASN A 89 -1.02 -9.86 2.34
CA ASN A 89 -1.36 -8.56 1.75
C ASN A 89 -0.31 -8.11 0.72
N MET A 90 0.92 -8.64 0.78
CA MET A 90 1.96 -8.37 -0.21
C MET A 90 1.52 -8.72 -1.64
N SER A 91 0.83 -9.83 -1.84
CA SER A 91 0.36 -10.24 -3.17
C SER A 91 -0.63 -9.25 -3.78
N GLY A 92 -1.51 -8.65 -2.97
CA GLY A 92 -2.42 -7.59 -3.42
C GLY A 92 -1.68 -6.31 -3.80
N ALA A 93 -0.68 -5.91 -2.99
CA ALA A 93 0.15 -4.75 -3.29
C ALA A 93 0.95 -4.93 -4.59
N VAL A 94 1.58 -6.08 -4.78
CA VAL A 94 2.34 -6.43 -6.00
C VAL A 94 1.45 -6.41 -7.23
N ALA A 95 0.24 -7.00 -7.16
CA ALA A 95 -0.69 -7.01 -8.27
C ALA A 95 -1.07 -5.59 -8.73
N ILE A 96 -1.36 -4.69 -7.77
CA ILE A 96 -1.71 -3.29 -8.07
C ILE A 96 -0.47 -2.53 -8.59
N ALA A 97 0.70 -2.69 -7.95
CA ALA A 97 1.92 -2.01 -8.35
C ALA A 97 2.36 -2.41 -9.76
N ASN A 98 2.30 -3.70 -10.10
CA ASN A 98 2.59 -4.20 -11.45
C ASN A 98 1.61 -3.63 -12.48
N ALA A 99 0.31 -3.61 -12.16
CA ALA A 99 -0.70 -3.05 -13.06
C ALA A 99 -0.48 -1.55 -13.28
N LEU A 100 -0.10 -0.79 -12.25
CA LEU A 100 0.27 0.62 -12.37
C LEU A 100 1.44 0.84 -13.32
N LYS A 101 2.51 0.03 -13.23
CA LYS A 101 3.68 0.14 -14.12
C LYS A 101 3.32 -0.23 -15.55
N VAL A 102 2.51 -1.27 -15.78
CA VAL A 102 2.02 -1.66 -17.12
C VAL A 102 1.17 -0.54 -17.74
N ASP A 103 0.38 0.14 -16.95
CA ASP A 103 -0.51 1.24 -17.38
C ASP A 103 0.22 2.61 -17.48
N GLY A 104 1.54 2.60 -17.43
CA GLY A 104 2.39 3.77 -17.67
C GLY A 104 2.47 4.75 -16.49
N ASN A 105 2.25 4.29 -15.27
CA ASN A 105 2.40 5.14 -14.08
C ASN A 105 3.81 5.72 -13.96
N ALA A 106 3.90 7.06 -13.88
CA ALA A 106 5.15 7.78 -13.68
C ALA A 106 5.41 8.18 -12.21
N MET A 107 4.42 7.99 -11.33
CA MET A 107 4.58 8.31 -9.91
C MET A 107 5.47 7.27 -9.22
N PRO A 108 6.42 7.69 -8.37
CA PRO A 108 7.24 6.76 -7.60
C PRO A 108 6.37 5.95 -6.63
N ILE A 109 6.72 4.68 -6.46
CA ILE A 109 6.00 3.72 -5.62
C ILE A 109 6.94 3.26 -4.51
N CYS A 110 6.54 3.45 -3.26
CA CYS A 110 7.21 2.86 -2.12
C CYS A 110 6.31 1.86 -1.39
N ALA A 111 6.93 0.97 -0.62
CA ALA A 111 6.25 -0.01 0.20
C ALA A 111 6.80 -0.01 1.63
N VAL A 112 5.92 -0.18 2.61
CA VAL A 112 6.23 -0.31 4.03
C VAL A 112 5.40 -1.44 4.64
N GLY A 113 5.99 -2.22 5.54
CA GLY A 113 5.27 -3.32 6.18
C GLY A 113 6.18 -4.35 6.85
N SER A 114 5.59 -5.30 7.54
CA SER A 114 6.33 -6.34 8.26
C SER A 114 7.16 -7.23 7.33
N HIS A 115 6.57 -7.66 6.21
CA HIS A 115 7.27 -8.45 5.19
C HIS A 115 8.42 -7.65 4.55
N ILE A 116 8.19 -6.39 4.23
CA ILE A 116 9.19 -5.46 3.70
C ILE A 116 10.38 -5.31 4.66
N SER A 117 10.09 -5.11 5.95
CA SER A 117 11.14 -4.94 6.97
C SER A 117 11.98 -6.20 7.20
N ALA A 118 11.37 -7.37 7.01
CA ALA A 118 12.08 -8.66 7.16
C ALA A 118 13.00 -8.97 5.97
N LEU A 119 12.60 -8.62 4.75
CA LEU A 119 13.26 -9.04 3.51
C LEU A 119 13.41 -7.86 2.51
N PRO A 120 13.97 -6.71 2.92
CA PRO A 120 13.93 -5.49 2.09
C PRO A 120 14.68 -5.64 0.76
N LEU A 121 15.85 -6.24 0.76
CA LEU A 121 16.63 -6.45 -0.46
C LEU A 121 15.95 -7.43 -1.41
N GLN A 122 15.44 -8.54 -0.88
CA GLN A 122 14.72 -9.53 -1.67
C GLN A 122 13.51 -8.90 -2.34
N VAL A 123 12.74 -8.08 -1.63
CA VAL A 123 11.56 -7.41 -2.21
C VAL A 123 11.97 -6.50 -3.36
N LEU A 124 13.01 -5.69 -3.23
CA LEU A 124 13.48 -4.83 -4.33
C LEU A 124 14.00 -5.64 -5.54
N GLU A 125 14.58 -6.80 -5.30
CA GLU A 125 15.08 -7.68 -6.37
C GLU A 125 13.95 -8.41 -7.10
N THR A 126 12.94 -8.89 -6.35
CA THR A 126 11.87 -9.72 -6.92
C THR A 126 10.66 -8.92 -7.40
N GLU A 127 10.45 -7.72 -6.86
CA GLU A 127 9.29 -6.88 -7.13
C GLU A 127 9.71 -5.50 -7.70
N PRO A 128 10.15 -5.44 -8.96
CA PRO A 128 10.72 -4.23 -9.56
C PRO A 128 9.72 -3.08 -9.75
N SER A 129 8.45 -3.31 -9.44
CA SER A 129 7.42 -2.26 -9.44
C SER A 129 7.52 -1.32 -8.24
N PHE A 130 8.23 -1.70 -7.17
CA PHE A 130 8.53 -0.81 -6.06
C PHE A 130 9.85 -0.09 -6.30
N ASP A 131 9.81 1.24 -6.30
CA ASP A 131 11.01 2.08 -6.46
C ASP A 131 11.77 2.21 -5.13
N TYR A 132 11.05 2.13 -3.99
CA TYR A 132 11.61 2.22 -2.64
C TYR A 132 10.93 1.24 -1.69
N VAL A 133 11.69 0.78 -0.69
CA VAL A 133 11.14 0.06 0.47
C VAL A 133 11.54 0.76 1.75
N LEU A 134 10.60 0.87 2.68
CA LEU A 134 10.81 1.53 3.97
C LEU A 134 10.82 0.48 5.06
N CYS A 135 11.95 0.36 5.75
CA CYS A 135 12.09 -0.58 6.87
C CYS A 135 11.49 -0.02 8.16
N ASN A 136 11.19 -0.91 9.08
CA ASN A 136 10.55 -0.65 10.36
C ASN A 136 9.19 0.03 10.18
N GLU A 137 8.83 0.96 11.04
CA GLU A 137 7.55 1.69 10.99
C GLU A 137 7.46 2.69 9.82
N GLY A 138 8.58 2.97 9.17
CA GLY A 138 8.63 3.87 8.01
C GLY A 138 8.44 5.36 8.30
N VAL A 139 8.14 5.76 9.54
CA VAL A 139 7.77 7.13 9.91
C VAL A 139 8.83 8.16 9.52
N TYR A 140 10.05 7.96 9.98
CA TYR A 140 11.15 8.89 9.67
C TYR A 140 11.70 8.69 8.26
N ALA A 141 11.75 7.44 7.79
CA ALA A 141 12.17 7.15 6.42
C ALA A 141 11.29 7.87 5.40
N LEU A 142 9.96 7.81 5.59
CA LEU A 142 9.00 8.49 4.72
C LEU A 142 9.09 10.02 4.76
N ARG A 143 9.37 10.60 5.93
CA ARG A 143 9.55 12.07 6.06
C ARG A 143 10.81 12.59 5.38
N ASN A 144 11.83 11.73 5.25
CA ASN A 144 13.14 12.06 4.69
C ASN A 144 13.25 11.70 3.20
N LEU A 145 12.25 11.02 2.63
CA LEU A 145 12.16 10.67 1.22
C LEU A 145 11.69 11.86 0.39
#